data_07ea2a5f47becdef506ff0a678065bd2
#
_entry.id   07ea2a5f47becdef506ff0a678065bd2
#
_cell.length_a   1.000
_cell.length_b   1.000
_cell.length_c   1.000
_cell.angle_alpha   90.00
_cell.angle_beta   90.00
_cell.angle_gamma   90.00
#
_symmetry.space_group_name_H-M   'P 1'
#
loop_
_entity.id
_entity.type
_entity.pdbx_description
1 polymer ?
#
loop_
_entity_poly.entity_id
_entity_poly.type
_entity_poly.pdbx_seq_one_letter_code
_entity_poly.pdbx_strand_id
1 'polypeptide(L)'
;MSKKYFKWFMLLALIVPMFLVACGGSAEEAVEDAVDAVEDVASDVEEAADEVMDEAEEVMEEVEEDAEEAVEEAEEVMEEVMEPCGPVNDGPFAGVDPRGQTVVWWHNHRGGREELLLEIVNNYNENNECGITVEAVNQGGYNDIRDAVNASVAAGEVPAALVVGYQNDQAFYQLNDTLVDLNEYLNDSHWGLSADEQAAFYQSFFNQSIHVAFDDQRLGFPPNRSIELLHVNMSYLRDLGYDAPPTTPEEFVEMSCAAAAASESGVGGYVLRDDASAIAAWTFAFGGDILNEEGTEYVYNSDATVQAMEMLVELATPGEDGQVCAYLFDGFPNPEVASRNALFAQGSSSGIPFYVGDFATVAEEAGTDVDEYVVAAIPHSTGDPVMNIYGGDVMIVKTTPEQQLAAWDFIKWFTSPEAQADWVAASNYFPTNSGTVEYLDEYVEANPVYAQALDLLQYGKFEPQLISYTSVRDAAQEAYNAMVQGADVQATLDDLTETANELQEELLEEIGN
;
A
#
# COMPACT_ATOMS: atom_id res chain seq x y z
N MET A 1 26.51 9.76 41.51
CA MET A 1 27.75 10.58 41.46
C MET A 1 28.58 10.30 40.20
N SER A 2 28.96 11.34 39.45
CA SER A 2 29.68 11.17 38.17
C SER A 2 31.11 10.69 38.40
N LYS A 3 31.61 9.74 37.59
CA LYS A 3 33.00 9.20 37.56
C LYS A 3 34.12 10.25 37.62
N LYS A 4 33.78 11.53 37.53
CA LYS A 4 34.71 12.66 37.59
C LYS A 4 35.14 13.01 39.02
N TYR A 5 34.29 12.79 40.02
CA TYR A 5 34.59 13.10 41.43
C TYR A 5 35.41 12.00 42.10
N PHE A 6 35.24 10.74 41.67
CA PHE A 6 36.03 9.62 42.18
C PHE A 6 37.53 9.72 41.83
N LYS A 7 37.88 10.29 40.69
CA LYS A 7 39.29 10.52 40.29
C LYS A 7 39.95 11.67 41.06
N TRP A 8 39.20 12.65 41.54
CA TRP A 8 39.72 13.77 42.31
C TRP A 8 40.00 13.37 43.77
N PHE A 9 39.21 12.47 44.35
CA PHE A 9 39.40 11.95 45.71
C PHE A 9 40.65 11.04 45.81
N MET A 10 40.94 10.26 44.79
CA MET A 10 42.16 9.43 44.72
C MET A 10 43.44 10.26 44.56
N LEU A 11 43.36 11.45 43.99
CA LEU A 11 44.53 12.35 43.86
C LEU A 11 44.85 13.10 45.17
N LEU A 12 43.84 13.36 45.99
CA LEU A 12 44.07 14.03 47.32
C LEU A 12 44.68 13.07 48.34
N ALA A 13 44.40 11.81 48.36
CA ALA A 13 44.92 10.79 49.22
C ALA A 13 46.43 10.49 48.99
N LEU A 14 46.98 10.86 47.83
CA LEU A 14 48.39 10.65 47.48
C LEU A 14 49.31 11.85 47.80
N ILE A 15 48.75 13.02 48.20
CA ILE A 15 49.53 14.25 48.47
C ILE A 15 49.79 14.48 49.97
N VAL A 16 48.98 13.86 50.83
CA VAL A 16 49.09 14.05 52.29
C VAL A 16 50.40 13.45 52.93
N PRO A 17 50.94 12.32 52.46
CA PRO A 17 52.15 11.77 53.08
C PRO A 17 53.46 12.51 52.77
N MET A 18 53.44 13.49 51.86
CA MET A 18 54.66 14.16 51.40
C MET A 18 55.05 15.40 52.26
N PHE A 19 54.20 15.85 53.17
CA PHE A 19 54.44 17.04 54.00
C PHE A 19 54.80 16.77 55.48
N LEU A 20 54.72 15.50 55.92
CA LEU A 20 55.00 15.14 57.34
C LEU A 20 56.40 14.64 57.64
N VAL A 21 57.34 14.67 56.69
CA VAL A 21 58.75 14.23 56.90
C VAL A 21 59.66 15.33 57.41
N ALA A 22 59.14 16.48 57.87
CA ALA A 22 59.95 17.61 58.29
C ALA A 22 60.06 17.84 59.83
N CYS A 23 59.43 17.04 60.69
CA CYS A 23 59.57 17.16 62.15
C CYS A 23 59.69 15.76 62.79
N GLY A 24 60.89 15.25 62.92
CA GLY A 24 61.53 14.47 63.95
C GLY A 24 60.78 13.29 64.62
N GLY A 25 59.86 12.61 63.99
CA GLY A 25 59.30 11.35 64.45
C GLY A 25 59.71 10.18 63.53
N SER A 26 59.75 8.93 64.03
CA SER A 26 60.10 7.79 63.22
C SER A 26 59.05 7.60 62.13
N ALA A 27 59.45 7.33 60.88
CA ALA A 27 58.57 7.20 59.73
C ALA A 27 57.53 6.06 59.87
N GLU A 28 57.73 5.13 60.79
CA GLU A 28 56.83 4.02 61.07
C GLU A 28 55.58 4.45 61.88
N GLU A 29 55.77 5.32 62.92
CA GLU A 29 54.66 5.81 63.76
C GLU A 29 53.76 6.80 63.02
N ALA A 30 54.31 7.61 62.13
CA ALA A 30 53.51 8.51 61.27
C ALA A 30 52.72 7.81 60.14
N VAL A 31 53.18 6.64 59.74
CA VAL A 31 52.45 5.80 58.76
C VAL A 31 51.31 5.02 59.44
N GLU A 32 51.52 4.56 60.70
CA GLU A 32 50.48 3.85 61.44
C GLU A 32 49.35 4.81 61.85
N ASP A 33 49.62 6.01 62.33
CA ASP A 33 48.62 7.05 62.62
C ASP A 33 47.88 7.53 61.34
N ALA A 34 48.51 7.53 60.15
CA ALA A 34 47.90 7.89 58.90
C ALA A 34 47.04 6.76 58.34
N VAL A 35 47.36 5.49 58.55
CA VAL A 35 46.58 4.34 58.19
C VAL A 35 45.30 4.25 59.02
N ASP A 36 45.44 4.41 60.39
CA ASP A 36 44.26 4.42 61.26
C ASP A 36 43.33 5.59 60.98
N ALA A 37 43.83 6.77 60.65
CA ALA A 37 42.99 7.90 60.23
C ALA A 37 42.31 7.71 58.87
N VAL A 38 42.90 6.94 57.94
CA VAL A 38 42.29 6.58 56.66
C VAL A 38 41.28 5.49 56.85
N GLU A 39 41.49 4.53 57.77
CA GLU A 39 40.49 3.49 58.09
C GLU A 39 39.25 4.09 58.76
N ASP A 40 39.42 5.04 59.72
CA ASP A 40 38.31 5.75 60.34
C ASP A 40 37.51 6.58 59.33
N VAL A 41 38.17 7.32 58.45
CA VAL A 41 37.48 8.08 57.39
C VAL A 41 36.85 7.16 56.38
N ALA A 42 37.41 6.00 56.06
CA ALA A 42 36.81 5.02 55.19
C ALA A 42 35.51 4.41 55.77
N SER A 43 35.55 4.13 57.10
CA SER A 43 34.40 3.64 57.86
C SER A 43 33.27 4.68 57.92
N ASP A 44 33.60 5.96 58.18
CA ASP A 44 32.61 7.06 58.19
C ASP A 44 32.00 7.33 56.81
N VAL A 45 32.76 7.12 55.74
CA VAL A 45 32.28 7.25 54.38
C VAL A 45 31.41 6.06 53.98
N GLU A 46 31.72 4.87 54.46
CA GLU A 46 30.91 3.67 54.21
C GLU A 46 29.56 3.77 54.94
N GLU A 47 29.56 4.21 56.22
CA GLU A 47 28.34 4.43 57.01
C GLU A 47 27.46 5.56 56.42
N ALA A 48 28.07 6.67 55.97
CA ALA A 48 27.36 7.75 55.30
C ALA A 48 26.85 7.36 53.87
N ALA A 49 27.52 6.44 53.20
CA ALA A 49 27.07 5.91 51.93
C ALA A 49 25.88 4.96 52.10
N ASP A 50 25.89 4.14 53.12
CA ASP A 50 24.78 3.24 53.46
C ASP A 50 23.54 4.05 53.90
N GLU A 51 23.69 5.09 54.76
CA GLU A 51 22.57 5.98 55.10
C GLU A 51 21.96 6.68 53.87
N VAL A 52 22.77 7.14 52.93
CA VAL A 52 22.30 7.78 51.70
C VAL A 52 21.65 6.77 50.75
N MET A 53 22.11 5.52 50.78
CA MET A 53 21.48 4.45 50.00
C MET A 53 20.11 4.06 50.57
N ASP A 54 20.01 3.90 51.89
CA ASP A 54 18.76 3.62 52.59
C ASP A 54 17.73 4.76 52.42
N GLU A 55 18.15 6.05 52.56
CA GLU A 55 17.28 7.20 52.27
C GLU A 55 16.86 7.25 50.77
N ALA A 56 17.73 6.84 49.85
CA ALA A 56 17.40 6.79 48.42
C ALA A 56 16.46 5.63 48.10
N GLU A 57 16.56 4.49 48.76
CA GLU A 57 15.65 3.37 48.65
C GLU A 57 14.25 3.73 49.19
N GLU A 58 14.14 4.36 50.37
CA GLU A 58 12.88 4.85 50.92
C GLU A 58 12.19 5.88 49.96
N VAL A 59 12.95 6.82 49.41
CA VAL A 59 12.41 7.82 48.48
C VAL A 59 11.99 7.16 47.14
N MET A 60 12.70 6.13 46.72
CA MET A 60 12.30 5.39 45.50
C MET A 60 11.02 4.57 45.70
N GLU A 61 10.88 3.91 46.88
CA GLU A 61 9.62 3.21 47.22
C GLU A 61 8.44 4.19 47.33
N GLU A 62 8.61 5.37 47.97
CA GLU A 62 7.58 6.39 48.08
C GLU A 62 7.17 6.97 46.69
N VAL A 63 8.15 7.17 45.80
CA VAL A 63 7.87 7.63 44.42
C VAL A 63 7.21 6.54 43.55
N GLU A 64 7.52 5.28 43.78
CA GLU A 64 6.90 4.15 43.09
C GLU A 64 5.44 3.96 43.56
N GLU A 65 5.16 4.06 44.88
CA GLU A 65 3.79 4.04 45.43
C GLU A 65 2.96 5.24 44.93
N ASP A 66 3.51 6.47 45.01
CA ASP A 66 2.85 7.67 44.51
C ASP A 66 2.57 7.62 42.98
N ALA A 67 3.46 6.97 42.22
CA ALA A 67 3.27 6.79 40.78
C ALA A 67 2.21 5.72 40.47
N GLU A 68 2.16 4.62 41.23
CA GLU A 68 1.09 3.61 41.09
C GLU A 68 -0.27 4.17 41.49
N GLU A 69 -0.35 4.94 42.60
CA GLU A 69 -1.60 5.59 43.03
C GLU A 69 -2.06 6.66 42.02
N ALA A 70 -1.16 7.41 41.41
CA ALA A 70 -1.47 8.38 40.36
C ALA A 70 -1.92 7.71 39.04
N VAL A 71 -1.42 6.52 38.74
CA VAL A 71 -1.86 5.73 37.59
C VAL A 71 -3.26 5.14 37.84
N GLU A 72 -3.51 4.57 39.05
CA GLU A 72 -4.86 4.08 39.41
C GLU A 72 -5.88 5.21 39.45
N GLU A 73 -5.57 6.38 40.02
CA GLU A 73 -6.46 7.55 39.99
C GLU A 73 -6.70 8.06 38.56
N ALA A 74 -5.70 8.01 37.68
CA ALA A 74 -5.84 8.39 36.29
C ALA A 74 -6.71 7.38 35.50
N GLU A 75 -6.57 6.08 35.77
CA GLU A 75 -7.41 5.02 35.19
C GLU A 75 -8.86 5.11 35.69
N GLU A 76 -9.10 5.34 37.00
CA GLU A 76 -10.46 5.56 37.53
C GLU A 76 -11.10 6.84 36.95
N VAL A 77 -10.37 7.93 36.80
CA VAL A 77 -10.87 9.18 36.21
C VAL A 77 -11.13 9.01 34.71
N MET A 78 -10.35 8.20 34.01
CA MET A 78 -10.63 7.88 32.61
C MET A 78 -11.86 6.99 32.45
N GLU A 79 -12.08 6.04 33.36
CA GLU A 79 -13.28 5.18 33.33
C GLU A 79 -14.58 5.96 33.68
N GLU A 80 -14.49 7.00 34.52
CA GLU A 80 -15.67 7.78 34.99
C GLU A 80 -16.07 8.92 34.02
N VAL A 81 -15.22 9.32 33.07
CA VAL A 81 -15.45 10.50 32.19
C VAL A 81 -15.76 10.12 30.74
N MET A 82 -15.47 8.90 30.31
CA MET A 82 -15.73 8.50 28.92
C MET A 82 -17.06 7.74 28.83
N GLU A 83 -18.12 8.41 28.32
CA GLU A 83 -19.27 7.69 27.79
C GLU A 83 -18.77 6.65 26.76
N PRO A 84 -19.38 5.44 26.68
CA PRO A 84 -18.93 4.44 25.73
C PRO A 84 -18.89 5.05 24.33
N CYS A 85 -17.77 4.95 23.65
CA CYS A 85 -17.69 5.35 22.27
C CYS A 85 -18.48 4.33 21.45
N GLY A 86 -19.38 4.84 20.65
CA GLY A 86 -20.28 4.01 19.88
C GLY A 86 -21.44 3.42 20.68
N PRO A 87 -22.35 2.75 19.99
CA PRO A 87 -23.57 2.22 20.59
C PRO A 87 -23.28 1.05 21.51
N VAL A 88 -23.95 1.00 22.66
CA VAL A 88 -23.99 -0.19 23.51
C VAL A 88 -24.65 -1.30 22.71
N ASN A 89 -23.86 -2.31 22.39
CA ASN A 89 -24.21 -3.38 21.46
C ASN A 89 -24.58 -4.66 22.24
N ASP A 90 -25.64 -5.32 21.85
CA ASP A 90 -26.05 -6.65 22.31
C ASP A 90 -25.77 -7.76 21.26
N GLY A 91 -25.14 -7.39 20.13
CA GLY A 91 -24.77 -8.25 19.00
C GLY A 91 -23.39 -8.93 19.14
N PRO A 92 -22.76 -9.28 18.01
CA PRO A 92 -21.45 -9.94 17.98
C PRO A 92 -20.33 -9.19 18.70
N PHE A 93 -20.42 -7.86 18.75
CA PHE A 93 -19.43 -6.99 19.41
C PHE A 93 -19.84 -6.55 20.81
N ALA A 94 -20.79 -7.27 21.47
CA ALA A 94 -21.22 -6.95 22.83
C ALA A 94 -20.04 -7.00 23.81
N GLY A 95 -19.75 -5.87 24.45
CA GLY A 95 -18.65 -5.74 25.41
C GLY A 95 -17.27 -5.53 24.77
N VAL A 96 -17.19 -5.39 23.46
CA VAL A 96 -15.96 -5.00 22.75
C VAL A 96 -15.90 -3.47 22.72
N ASP A 97 -14.86 -2.88 23.31
CA ASP A 97 -14.67 -1.44 23.40
C ASP A 97 -13.41 -1.00 22.65
N PRO A 98 -13.53 -0.30 21.53
CA PRO A 98 -12.38 0.13 20.73
C PRO A 98 -11.66 1.38 21.26
N ARG A 99 -12.09 1.95 22.41
CA ARG A 99 -11.53 3.20 22.94
C ARG A 99 -10.05 3.11 23.21
N GLY A 100 -9.32 4.17 22.80
CA GLY A 100 -7.90 4.34 23.06
C GLY A 100 -6.99 3.31 22.38
N GLN A 101 -7.54 2.48 21.48
CA GLN A 101 -6.74 1.51 20.75
C GLN A 101 -5.79 2.20 19.77
N THR A 102 -4.60 1.62 19.62
CA THR A 102 -3.65 2.00 18.56
C THR A 102 -3.74 0.97 17.43
N VAL A 103 -3.94 1.47 16.22
CA VAL A 103 -4.07 0.69 14.98
C VAL A 103 -2.88 0.99 14.08
N VAL A 104 -1.94 0.08 13.98
CA VAL A 104 -0.83 0.21 13.02
C VAL A 104 -1.33 -0.17 11.64
N TRP A 105 -1.14 0.71 10.66
CA TRP A 105 -1.52 0.50 9.26
C TRP A 105 -0.30 0.47 8.34
N TRP A 106 0.01 -0.67 7.75
CA TRP A 106 1.04 -0.81 6.72
C TRP A 106 0.48 -0.43 5.35
N HIS A 107 1.06 0.59 4.73
CA HIS A 107 0.64 1.10 3.43
C HIS A 107 1.81 1.23 2.45
N ASN A 108 1.47 1.44 1.14
CA ASN A 108 2.45 1.51 0.03
C ASN A 108 2.61 2.93 -0.56
N HIS A 109 2.02 3.94 0.05
CA HIS A 109 2.10 5.32 -0.45
C HIS A 109 3.41 5.97 -0.03
N ARG A 110 3.98 6.81 -0.90
CA ARG A 110 5.29 7.45 -0.71
C ARG A 110 5.32 8.88 -1.23
N GLY A 111 6.31 9.66 -0.74
CA GLY A 111 6.52 11.04 -1.15
C GLY A 111 5.34 11.94 -0.83
N GLY A 112 4.99 12.88 -1.70
CA GLY A 112 3.89 13.83 -1.47
C GLY A 112 2.54 13.18 -1.22
N ARG A 113 2.27 12.00 -1.81
CA ARG A 113 1.03 11.24 -1.54
C ARG A 113 0.99 10.68 -0.12
N GLU A 114 2.12 10.24 0.41
CA GLU A 114 2.23 9.81 1.80
C GLU A 114 2.05 10.98 2.77
N GLU A 115 2.66 12.13 2.49
CA GLU A 115 2.50 13.34 3.32
C GLU A 115 1.03 13.72 3.47
N LEU A 116 0.27 13.73 2.35
CA LEU A 116 -1.16 14.03 2.36
C LEU A 116 -2.00 12.93 3.04
N LEU A 117 -1.61 11.64 2.87
CA LEU A 117 -2.26 10.55 3.61
C LEU A 117 -2.12 10.73 5.11
N LEU A 118 -0.93 11.11 5.59
CA LEU A 118 -0.67 11.34 7.01
C LEU A 118 -1.47 12.51 7.56
N GLU A 119 -1.73 13.56 6.75
CA GLU A 119 -2.64 14.66 7.14
C GLU A 119 -4.08 14.16 7.32
N ILE A 120 -4.58 13.32 6.41
CA ILE A 120 -5.92 12.71 6.50
C ILE A 120 -6.02 11.79 7.74
N VAL A 121 -5.01 10.94 7.98
CA VAL A 121 -4.96 10.07 9.16
C VAL A 121 -4.92 10.89 10.45
N ASN A 122 -4.14 11.97 10.49
CA ASN A 122 -4.10 12.87 11.65
C ASN A 122 -5.46 13.54 11.91
N ASN A 123 -6.19 13.93 10.84
CA ASN A 123 -7.55 14.45 10.99
C ASN A 123 -8.49 13.41 11.66
N TYR A 124 -8.41 12.13 11.28
CA TYR A 124 -9.13 11.08 12.00
C TYR A 124 -8.72 10.99 13.46
N ASN A 125 -7.41 10.91 13.73
CA ASN A 125 -6.86 10.76 15.08
C ASN A 125 -7.31 11.88 16.03
N GLU A 126 -7.42 13.11 15.52
CA GLU A 126 -7.83 14.28 16.30
C GLU A 126 -9.34 14.38 16.54
N ASN A 127 -10.17 13.77 15.66
CA ASN A 127 -11.61 14.02 15.63
C ASN A 127 -12.48 12.78 15.90
N ASN A 128 -11.93 11.55 15.95
CA ASN A 128 -12.75 10.38 16.26
C ASN A 128 -13.17 10.37 17.75
N GLU A 129 -14.41 9.98 18.00
CA GLU A 129 -15.03 10.02 19.34
C GLU A 129 -14.46 8.98 20.30
N CYS A 130 -13.79 7.94 19.76
CA CYS A 130 -13.27 6.82 20.52
C CYS A 130 -11.82 7.00 20.99
N GLY A 131 -11.15 8.10 20.63
CA GLY A 131 -9.74 8.32 20.94
C GLY A 131 -8.81 7.26 20.30
N ILE A 132 -9.25 6.63 19.21
CA ILE A 132 -8.45 5.68 18.44
C ILE A 132 -7.29 6.43 17.78
N THR A 133 -6.11 5.83 17.81
CA THR A 133 -4.93 6.36 17.12
C THR A 133 -4.52 5.42 15.99
N VAL A 134 -4.50 5.91 14.76
CA VAL A 134 -3.97 5.18 13.61
C VAL A 134 -2.54 5.63 13.33
N GLU A 135 -1.61 4.67 13.31
CA GLU A 135 -0.22 4.87 12.94
C GLU A 135 0.00 4.32 11.52
N ALA A 136 -0.04 5.19 10.51
CA ALA A 136 0.23 4.81 9.13
C ALA A 136 1.74 4.70 8.89
N VAL A 137 2.20 3.54 8.41
CA VAL A 137 3.61 3.19 8.22
C VAL A 137 3.84 2.71 6.79
N ASN A 138 4.70 3.39 6.06
CA ASN A 138 5.12 2.98 4.72
C ASN A 138 6.03 1.75 4.80
N GLN A 139 5.61 0.66 4.15
CA GLN A 139 6.38 -0.60 4.08
C GLN A 139 6.95 -0.89 2.68
N GLY A 140 6.97 0.11 1.79
CA GLY A 140 7.40 -0.07 0.41
C GLY A 140 6.26 -0.39 -0.55
N GLY A 141 6.50 -1.21 -1.57
CA GLY A 141 5.47 -1.63 -2.53
C GLY A 141 4.58 -2.76 -2.00
N TYR A 142 3.57 -3.15 -2.78
CA TYR A 142 2.69 -4.28 -2.42
C TYR A 142 3.48 -5.58 -2.20
N ASN A 143 4.51 -5.85 -3.00
CA ASN A 143 5.36 -7.03 -2.84
C ASN A 143 6.16 -6.98 -1.52
N ASP A 144 6.67 -5.79 -1.14
CA ASP A 144 7.40 -5.62 0.13
C ASP A 144 6.47 -5.86 1.33
N ILE A 145 5.22 -5.38 1.26
CA ILE A 145 4.20 -5.62 2.30
C ILE A 145 3.86 -7.11 2.37
N ARG A 146 3.62 -7.76 1.22
CA ARG A 146 3.34 -9.19 1.16
C ARG A 146 4.45 -10.02 1.81
N ASP A 147 5.70 -9.72 1.48
CA ASP A 147 6.85 -10.45 2.02
C ASP A 147 7.00 -10.22 3.54
N ALA A 148 6.74 -8.99 4.02
CA ALA A 148 6.75 -8.67 5.44
C ALA A 148 5.61 -9.36 6.20
N VAL A 149 4.39 -9.42 5.64
CA VAL A 149 3.26 -10.15 6.23
C VAL A 149 3.58 -11.65 6.32
N ASN A 150 4.07 -12.24 5.22
CA ASN A 150 4.43 -13.66 5.19
C ASN A 150 5.52 -14.00 6.20
N ALA A 151 6.54 -13.16 6.34
CA ALA A 151 7.60 -13.34 7.33
C ALA A 151 7.06 -13.29 8.77
N SER A 152 6.16 -12.35 9.07
CA SER A 152 5.54 -12.20 10.39
C SER A 152 4.67 -13.42 10.72
N VAL A 153 3.81 -13.85 9.79
CA VAL A 153 2.96 -15.04 9.95
C VAL A 153 3.80 -16.30 10.18
N ALA A 154 4.87 -16.49 9.40
CA ALA A 154 5.78 -17.62 9.56
C ALA A 154 6.53 -17.59 10.91
N ALA A 155 6.78 -16.41 11.49
CA ALA A 155 7.36 -16.24 12.81
C ALA A 155 6.34 -16.43 13.95
N GLY A 156 5.04 -16.50 13.65
CA GLY A 156 3.96 -16.51 14.63
C GLY A 156 3.73 -15.15 15.29
N GLU A 157 4.08 -14.06 14.57
CA GLU A 157 3.92 -12.67 15.00
C GLU A 157 2.77 -12.01 14.23
N VAL A 158 2.13 -11.01 14.84
CA VAL A 158 1.14 -10.17 14.17
C VAL A 158 1.88 -9.06 13.42
N PRO A 159 1.71 -8.91 12.09
CA PRO A 159 2.44 -7.92 11.33
C PRO A 159 2.02 -6.48 11.68
N ALA A 160 0.74 -6.19 11.52
CA ALA A 160 0.09 -4.91 11.81
C ALA A 160 -1.41 -5.17 11.93
N ALA A 161 -2.19 -4.24 12.50
CA ALA A 161 -3.64 -4.40 12.58
C ALA A 161 -4.31 -4.23 11.21
N LEU A 162 -3.74 -3.34 10.37
CA LEU A 162 -4.17 -3.09 9.00
C LEU A 162 -3.01 -3.29 8.03
N VAL A 163 -3.25 -4.01 6.95
CA VAL A 163 -2.30 -4.18 5.85
C VAL A 163 -3.00 -3.95 4.50
N VAL A 164 -2.24 -3.52 3.48
CA VAL A 164 -2.79 -3.38 2.14
C VAL A 164 -2.28 -4.48 1.22
N GLY A 165 -3.13 -4.93 0.29
CA GLY A 165 -2.78 -5.93 -0.71
C GLY A 165 -3.92 -6.17 -1.69
N TYR A 166 -3.62 -6.89 -2.76
CA TYR A 166 -4.62 -7.27 -3.75
C TYR A 166 -5.46 -8.47 -3.30
N GLN A 167 -6.54 -8.76 -4.03
CA GLN A 167 -7.42 -9.91 -3.76
C GLN A 167 -6.68 -11.26 -3.73
N ASN A 168 -5.63 -11.42 -4.51
CA ASN A 168 -4.79 -12.61 -4.50
C ASN A 168 -3.93 -12.71 -3.21
N ASP A 169 -3.43 -11.57 -2.68
CA ASP A 169 -2.73 -11.55 -1.40
C ASP A 169 -3.68 -11.89 -0.24
N GLN A 170 -4.94 -11.42 -0.30
CA GLN A 170 -5.99 -11.76 0.66
C GLN A 170 -6.21 -13.26 0.72
N ALA A 171 -6.40 -13.90 -0.43
CA ALA A 171 -6.59 -15.33 -0.53
C ALA A 171 -5.40 -16.09 0.05
N PHE A 172 -4.17 -15.67 -0.27
CA PHE A 172 -2.95 -16.28 0.23
C PHE A 172 -2.80 -16.16 1.76
N TYR A 173 -3.07 -14.98 2.33
CA TYR A 173 -3.00 -14.78 3.79
C TYR A 173 -4.06 -15.62 4.51
N GLN A 174 -5.25 -15.77 3.93
CA GLN A 174 -6.34 -16.53 4.53
C GLN A 174 -6.09 -18.05 4.57
N LEU A 175 -5.16 -18.59 3.75
CA LEU A 175 -4.67 -19.97 3.92
C LEU A 175 -4.15 -20.25 5.34
N ASN A 176 -3.60 -19.23 6.00
CA ASN A 176 -3.09 -19.29 7.37
C ASN A 176 -4.07 -18.71 8.40
N ASP A 177 -5.34 -18.54 8.03
CA ASP A 177 -6.37 -17.96 8.91
C ASP A 177 -5.95 -16.58 9.52
N THR A 178 -5.25 -15.76 8.72
CA THR A 178 -4.64 -14.52 9.19
C THR A 178 -5.62 -13.33 9.21
N LEU A 179 -6.61 -13.33 8.31
CA LEU A 179 -7.49 -12.19 8.09
C LEU A 179 -8.85 -12.36 8.79
N VAL A 180 -9.46 -11.24 9.10
CA VAL A 180 -10.80 -11.15 9.65
C VAL A 180 -11.83 -11.15 8.52
N ASP A 181 -12.93 -11.90 8.68
CA ASP A 181 -14.10 -11.77 7.81
C ASP A 181 -14.83 -10.45 8.11
N LEU A 182 -14.73 -9.51 7.19
CA LEU A 182 -15.35 -8.19 7.33
C LEU A 182 -16.88 -8.21 7.17
N ASN A 183 -17.49 -9.31 6.72
CA ASN A 183 -18.94 -9.41 6.62
C ASN A 183 -19.63 -9.24 7.97
N GLU A 184 -19.02 -9.72 9.08
CA GLU A 184 -19.57 -9.53 10.42
C GLU A 184 -19.60 -8.06 10.83
N TYR A 185 -18.53 -7.32 10.54
CA TYR A 185 -18.40 -5.89 10.82
C TYR A 185 -19.32 -5.06 9.93
N LEU A 186 -19.30 -5.34 8.63
CA LEU A 186 -20.09 -4.65 7.62
C LEU A 186 -21.59 -4.71 7.88
N ASN A 187 -22.08 -5.87 8.33
CA ASN A 187 -23.50 -6.16 8.52
C ASN A 187 -23.98 -5.96 9.98
N ASP A 188 -23.09 -5.55 10.90
CA ASP A 188 -23.50 -5.27 12.27
C ASP A 188 -24.47 -4.09 12.31
N SER A 189 -25.51 -4.22 13.14
CA SER A 189 -26.58 -3.21 13.22
C SER A 189 -26.17 -1.88 13.84
N HIS A 190 -25.00 -1.83 14.51
CA HIS A 190 -24.51 -0.67 15.23
C HIS A 190 -23.21 -0.13 14.61
N TRP A 191 -22.28 -1.03 14.31
CA TRP A 191 -20.96 -0.67 13.77
C TRP A 191 -20.88 -0.74 12.25
N GLY A 192 -21.82 -1.45 11.61
CA GLY A 192 -21.78 -1.70 10.16
C GLY A 192 -22.25 -0.52 9.31
N LEU A 193 -22.46 -0.83 8.05
CA LEU A 193 -23.04 0.06 7.04
C LEU A 193 -24.48 -0.38 6.73
N SER A 194 -25.38 0.57 6.63
CA SER A 194 -26.75 0.31 6.17
C SER A 194 -26.75 -0.25 4.73
N ALA A 195 -27.86 -0.85 4.31
CA ALA A 195 -28.00 -1.37 2.95
C ALA A 195 -27.84 -0.27 1.88
N ASP A 196 -28.29 0.96 2.18
CA ASP A 196 -28.16 2.09 1.25
C ASP A 196 -26.68 2.55 1.15
N GLU A 197 -25.94 2.59 2.26
CA GLU A 197 -24.51 2.91 2.27
C GLU A 197 -23.71 1.84 1.54
N GLN A 198 -24.01 0.55 1.72
CA GLN A 198 -23.37 -0.54 0.97
C GLN A 198 -23.68 -0.46 -0.53
N ALA A 199 -24.91 -0.08 -0.90
CA ALA A 199 -25.30 0.08 -2.31
C ALA A 199 -24.66 1.31 -2.98
N ALA A 200 -24.19 2.28 -2.19
CA ALA A 200 -23.47 3.45 -2.71
C ALA A 200 -22.05 3.12 -3.19
N PHE A 201 -21.47 2.00 -2.79
CA PHE A 201 -20.20 1.56 -3.35
C PHE A 201 -20.36 1.05 -4.78
N TYR A 202 -19.37 1.32 -5.65
CA TYR A 202 -19.29 0.69 -6.97
C TYR A 202 -19.14 -0.82 -6.81
N GLN A 203 -20.12 -1.59 -7.24
CA GLN A 203 -20.19 -3.02 -6.93
C GLN A 203 -19.02 -3.84 -7.52
N SER A 204 -18.47 -3.44 -8.65
CA SER A 204 -17.26 -4.03 -9.23
C SER A 204 -16.02 -3.86 -8.31
N PHE A 205 -15.97 -2.77 -7.53
CA PHE A 205 -14.90 -2.54 -6.55
C PHE A 205 -15.19 -3.23 -5.23
N PHE A 206 -16.45 -3.16 -4.79
CA PHE A 206 -16.89 -3.63 -3.50
C PHE A 206 -16.86 -5.17 -3.39
N ASN A 207 -17.15 -5.87 -4.48
CA ASN A 207 -17.21 -7.34 -4.51
C ASN A 207 -15.86 -8.00 -4.82
N GLN A 208 -14.83 -7.23 -5.16
CA GLN A 208 -13.50 -7.76 -5.49
C GLN A 208 -12.86 -8.58 -4.37
N SER A 209 -13.23 -8.33 -3.12
CA SER A 209 -12.65 -8.98 -1.93
C SER A 209 -13.57 -10.02 -1.27
N ILE A 210 -14.56 -10.54 -2.02
CA ILE A 210 -15.38 -11.68 -1.59
C ILE A 210 -14.78 -12.96 -2.19
N HIS A 211 -14.39 -13.89 -1.32
CA HIS A 211 -13.65 -15.09 -1.72
C HIS A 211 -14.49 -16.35 -1.57
N VAL A 212 -14.92 -16.91 -2.71
CA VAL A 212 -15.71 -18.16 -2.76
C VAL A 212 -14.96 -19.34 -2.12
N ALA A 213 -13.63 -19.41 -2.29
CA ALA A 213 -12.79 -20.45 -1.69
C ALA A 213 -12.80 -20.43 -0.15
N PHE A 214 -13.25 -19.36 0.47
CA PHE A 214 -13.36 -19.17 1.92
C PHE A 214 -14.80 -18.87 2.35
N ASP A 215 -15.78 -19.61 1.84
CA ASP A 215 -17.19 -19.49 2.19
C ASP A 215 -17.77 -18.06 2.04
N ASP A 216 -17.43 -17.39 0.94
CA ASP A 216 -17.82 -16.00 0.63
C ASP A 216 -17.37 -14.97 1.69
N GLN A 217 -16.30 -15.24 2.42
CA GLN A 217 -15.71 -14.25 3.33
C GLN A 217 -15.26 -13.01 2.56
N ARG A 218 -15.51 -11.84 3.15
CA ARG A 218 -14.95 -10.57 2.71
C ARG A 218 -13.63 -10.32 3.43
N LEU A 219 -12.51 -10.47 2.74
CA LEU A 219 -11.18 -10.41 3.34
C LEU A 219 -10.50 -9.03 3.23
N GLY A 220 -11.12 -8.10 2.52
CA GLY A 220 -10.62 -6.74 2.37
C GLY A 220 -11.72 -5.72 2.11
N PHE A 221 -11.37 -4.44 2.25
CA PHE A 221 -12.27 -3.32 2.00
C PHE A 221 -11.59 -2.28 1.10
N PRO A 222 -12.26 -1.77 0.06
CA PRO A 222 -11.62 -0.94 -0.97
C PRO A 222 -11.43 0.51 -0.50
N PRO A 223 -10.18 0.96 -0.22
CA PRO A 223 -9.91 2.35 0.18
C PRO A 223 -9.90 3.30 -1.01
N ASN A 224 -9.59 2.80 -2.18
CA ASN A 224 -9.54 3.51 -3.45
C ASN A 224 -9.40 2.52 -4.61
N ARG A 225 -9.60 3.00 -5.84
CA ARG A 225 -9.34 2.22 -7.06
C ARG A 225 -8.69 3.09 -8.12
N SER A 226 -8.09 2.43 -9.09
CA SER A 226 -7.71 2.96 -10.38
C SER A 226 -8.15 1.98 -11.46
N ILE A 227 -8.16 2.44 -12.69
CA ILE A 227 -8.43 1.61 -13.86
C ILE A 227 -7.27 1.74 -14.85
N GLU A 228 -7.12 0.75 -15.68
CA GLU A 228 -6.16 0.80 -16.77
C GLU A 228 -6.69 1.65 -17.91
N LEU A 229 -5.84 2.52 -18.43
CA LEU A 229 -6.16 3.48 -19.46
C LEU A 229 -5.12 3.44 -20.58
N LEU A 230 -5.52 3.89 -21.75
CA LEU A 230 -4.61 4.33 -22.80
C LEU A 230 -4.26 5.81 -22.55
N HIS A 231 -3.00 6.10 -22.24
CA HIS A 231 -2.45 7.44 -22.14
C HIS A 231 -1.97 7.91 -23.51
N VAL A 232 -2.37 9.12 -23.94
CA VAL A 232 -2.22 9.57 -25.32
C VAL A 232 -1.61 10.99 -25.38
N ASN A 233 -0.56 11.17 -26.19
CA ASN A 233 -0.15 12.51 -26.61
C ASN A 233 -1.04 12.97 -27.78
N MET A 234 -2.08 13.74 -27.46
CA MET A 234 -3.08 14.16 -28.41
C MET A 234 -2.55 15.18 -29.43
N SER A 235 -1.59 16.03 -29.03
CA SER A 235 -0.93 16.94 -29.94
C SER A 235 -0.13 16.19 -31.00
N TYR A 236 0.63 15.17 -30.59
CA TYR A 236 1.37 14.32 -31.51
C TYR A 236 0.43 13.53 -32.44
N LEU A 237 -0.67 12.99 -31.89
CA LEU A 237 -1.69 12.28 -32.66
C LEU A 237 -2.28 13.17 -33.78
N ARG A 238 -2.59 14.43 -33.48
CA ARG A 238 -3.09 15.40 -34.49
C ARG A 238 -2.05 15.74 -35.54
N ASP A 239 -0.79 15.85 -35.17
CA ASP A 239 0.30 16.09 -36.14
C ASP A 239 0.46 14.91 -37.13
N LEU A 240 0.08 13.69 -36.71
CA LEU A 240 0.00 12.52 -37.58
C LEU A 240 -1.27 12.46 -38.42
N GLY A 241 -2.23 13.36 -38.20
CA GLY A 241 -3.46 13.51 -39.00
C GLY A 241 -4.69 12.83 -38.42
N TYR A 242 -4.69 12.47 -37.14
CA TYR A 242 -5.83 11.85 -36.47
C TYR A 242 -6.47 12.84 -35.47
N ASP A 243 -7.80 12.88 -35.41
CA ASP A 243 -8.55 13.84 -34.59
C ASP A 243 -8.94 13.30 -33.19
N ALA A 244 -8.88 11.97 -32.98
CA ALA A 244 -9.29 11.30 -31.74
C ALA A 244 -8.42 10.06 -31.46
N PRO A 245 -8.32 9.63 -30.19
CA PRO A 245 -7.68 8.37 -29.81
C PRO A 245 -8.35 7.17 -30.51
N PRO A 246 -7.60 6.06 -30.72
CA PRO A 246 -8.13 4.84 -31.31
C PRO A 246 -9.22 4.22 -30.40
N THR A 247 -10.26 3.69 -30.99
CA THR A 247 -11.33 2.96 -30.30
C THR A 247 -11.29 1.46 -30.61
N THR A 248 -10.73 1.09 -31.76
CA THR A 248 -10.61 -0.32 -32.18
C THR A 248 -9.15 -0.76 -32.25
N PRO A 249 -8.89 -2.07 -32.18
CA PRO A 249 -7.55 -2.63 -32.36
C PRO A 249 -6.90 -2.23 -33.68
N GLU A 250 -7.66 -2.17 -34.77
CA GLU A 250 -7.16 -1.80 -36.09
C GLU A 250 -6.70 -0.34 -36.14
N GLU A 251 -7.50 0.58 -35.58
CA GLU A 251 -7.12 1.99 -35.46
C GLU A 251 -5.84 2.14 -34.61
N PHE A 252 -5.75 1.38 -33.51
CA PHE A 252 -4.58 1.39 -32.62
C PHE A 252 -3.31 0.95 -33.34
N VAL A 253 -3.37 -0.14 -34.12
CA VAL A 253 -2.24 -0.62 -34.92
C VAL A 253 -1.83 0.43 -35.96
N GLU A 254 -2.80 0.97 -36.72
CA GLU A 254 -2.56 1.99 -37.75
C GLU A 254 -1.86 3.23 -37.14
N MET A 255 -2.38 3.77 -36.06
CA MET A 255 -1.85 4.99 -35.43
C MET A 255 -0.48 4.75 -34.77
N SER A 256 -0.29 3.57 -34.14
CA SER A 256 1.02 3.20 -33.58
C SER A 256 2.11 3.11 -34.66
N CYS A 257 1.80 2.47 -35.78
CA CYS A 257 2.73 2.36 -36.89
C CYS A 257 2.96 3.68 -37.62
N ALA A 258 1.94 4.58 -37.67
CA ALA A 258 2.11 5.93 -38.19
C ALA A 258 3.11 6.75 -37.33
N ALA A 259 3.08 6.60 -36.01
CA ALA A 259 4.05 7.25 -35.11
C ALA A 259 5.46 6.67 -35.30
N ALA A 260 5.62 5.35 -35.43
CA ALA A 260 6.90 4.73 -35.74
C ALA A 260 7.47 5.22 -37.09
N ALA A 261 6.63 5.35 -38.11
CA ALA A 261 7.01 5.87 -39.42
C ALA A 261 7.46 7.35 -39.38
N ALA A 262 6.91 8.14 -38.48
CA ALA A 262 7.26 9.56 -38.28
C ALA A 262 8.51 9.74 -37.41
N SER A 263 8.91 8.72 -36.63
CA SER A 263 10.09 8.74 -35.77
C SER A 263 11.38 8.64 -36.59
N GLU A 264 12.39 9.43 -36.22
CA GLU A 264 13.74 9.35 -36.86
C GLU A 264 14.41 7.97 -36.67
N SER A 265 14.10 7.27 -35.60
CA SER A 265 14.62 5.94 -35.30
C SER A 265 13.87 4.81 -36.01
N GLY A 266 12.67 5.07 -36.55
CA GLY A 266 11.74 4.05 -37.04
C GLY A 266 11.12 3.20 -35.92
N VAL A 267 11.30 3.60 -34.67
CA VAL A 267 10.73 2.99 -33.46
C VAL A 267 9.84 4.01 -32.78
N GLY A 268 8.65 3.61 -32.35
CA GLY A 268 7.71 4.51 -31.70
C GLY A 268 6.34 3.86 -31.61
N GLY A 269 5.31 4.70 -31.45
CA GLY A 269 3.93 4.27 -31.38
C GLY A 269 3.52 3.88 -29.98
N TYR A 270 3.67 2.64 -29.59
CA TYR A 270 3.21 2.13 -28.31
C TYR A 270 4.35 1.63 -27.40
N VAL A 271 4.29 2.02 -26.12
CA VAL A 271 5.19 1.49 -25.10
C VAL A 271 4.57 0.25 -24.45
N LEU A 272 5.22 -0.88 -24.67
CA LEU A 272 4.94 -2.13 -23.97
C LEU A 272 5.61 -2.10 -22.59
N ARG A 273 4.86 -2.46 -21.56
CA ARG A 273 5.38 -2.57 -20.19
C ARG A 273 5.50 -4.02 -19.80
N ASP A 274 6.52 -4.32 -19.02
CA ASP A 274 6.66 -5.57 -18.29
C ASP A 274 5.68 -5.56 -17.10
N ASP A 275 4.43 -5.94 -17.35
CA ASP A 275 3.33 -5.89 -16.40
C ASP A 275 2.49 -7.18 -16.47
N ALA A 276 2.35 -7.85 -15.33
CA ALA A 276 1.57 -9.09 -15.23
C ALA A 276 0.10 -8.93 -15.62
N SER A 277 -0.46 -7.73 -15.51
CA SER A 277 -1.85 -7.44 -15.88
C SER A 277 -2.06 -7.20 -17.37
N ALA A 278 -0.99 -7.08 -18.17
CA ALA A 278 -1.10 -6.75 -19.60
C ALA A 278 -1.91 -7.79 -20.38
N ILE A 279 -1.70 -9.09 -20.11
CA ILE A 279 -2.48 -10.16 -20.77
C ILE A 279 -3.95 -10.04 -20.40
N ALA A 280 -4.27 -9.85 -19.12
CA ALA A 280 -5.66 -9.75 -18.65
C ALA A 280 -6.38 -8.54 -19.29
N ALA A 281 -5.76 -7.36 -19.26
CA ALA A 281 -6.35 -6.14 -19.79
C ALA A 281 -6.66 -6.22 -21.29
N TRP A 282 -5.70 -6.69 -22.08
CA TRP A 282 -5.93 -6.88 -23.51
C TRP A 282 -6.90 -8.01 -23.82
N THR A 283 -6.89 -9.11 -23.04
CA THR A 283 -7.91 -10.17 -23.17
C THR A 283 -9.31 -9.61 -22.93
N PHE A 284 -9.51 -8.80 -21.89
CA PHE A 284 -10.79 -8.15 -21.62
C PHE A 284 -11.20 -7.20 -22.74
N ALA A 285 -10.29 -6.42 -23.29
CA ALA A 285 -10.54 -5.52 -24.40
C ALA A 285 -10.97 -6.28 -25.69
N PHE A 286 -10.49 -7.52 -25.86
CA PHE A 286 -10.90 -8.41 -26.95
C PHE A 286 -12.16 -9.24 -26.64
N GLY A 287 -12.82 -8.96 -25.50
CA GLY A 287 -14.09 -9.59 -25.11
C GLY A 287 -13.96 -10.96 -24.49
N GLY A 288 -12.75 -11.35 -24.10
CA GLY A 288 -12.45 -12.58 -23.39
C GLY A 288 -12.40 -12.44 -21.87
N ASP A 289 -12.01 -13.52 -21.25
CA ASP A 289 -11.65 -13.62 -19.85
C ASP A 289 -10.41 -14.50 -19.70
N ILE A 290 -9.74 -14.39 -18.56
CA ILE A 290 -8.64 -15.30 -18.20
C ILE A 290 -9.10 -16.44 -17.30
N LEU A 291 -10.35 -16.43 -16.87
CA LEU A 291 -11.04 -17.53 -16.21
C LEU A 291 -12.19 -18.08 -17.07
N ASN A 292 -12.54 -19.34 -16.83
CA ASN A 292 -13.77 -19.93 -17.37
C ASN A 292 -15.03 -19.25 -16.79
N GLU A 293 -16.21 -19.55 -17.36
CA GLU A 293 -17.48 -18.94 -16.91
C GLU A 293 -17.81 -19.25 -15.44
N GLU A 294 -17.34 -20.36 -14.92
CA GLU A 294 -17.51 -20.78 -13.53
C GLU A 294 -16.53 -20.07 -12.58
N GLY A 295 -15.50 -19.40 -13.09
CA GLY A 295 -14.48 -18.70 -12.30
C GLY A 295 -13.51 -19.63 -11.57
N THR A 296 -13.34 -20.87 -12.02
CA THR A 296 -12.60 -21.93 -11.33
C THR A 296 -11.31 -22.37 -12.00
N GLU A 297 -11.18 -22.13 -13.31
CA GLU A 297 -10.05 -22.57 -14.12
C GLU A 297 -9.54 -21.41 -15.00
N TYR A 298 -8.24 -21.37 -15.21
CA TYR A 298 -7.60 -20.40 -16.12
C TYR A 298 -7.76 -20.83 -17.57
N VAL A 299 -8.03 -19.85 -18.44
CA VAL A 299 -8.24 -20.04 -19.90
C VAL A 299 -7.44 -18.99 -20.69
N TYR A 300 -6.15 -18.80 -20.35
CA TYR A 300 -5.27 -17.86 -21.04
C TYR A 300 -5.12 -18.13 -22.53
N ASN A 301 -5.36 -19.34 -23.00
CA ASN A 301 -5.29 -19.74 -24.39
C ASN A 301 -6.61 -19.56 -25.16
N SER A 302 -7.53 -18.71 -24.65
CA SER A 302 -8.76 -18.36 -25.35
C SER A 302 -8.47 -17.63 -26.66
N ASP A 303 -9.39 -17.75 -27.65
CA ASP A 303 -9.27 -17.04 -28.94
C ASP A 303 -9.07 -15.52 -28.75
N ALA A 304 -9.72 -14.91 -27.75
CA ALA A 304 -9.59 -13.49 -27.46
C ALA A 304 -8.19 -13.13 -26.97
N THR A 305 -7.61 -13.94 -26.07
CA THR A 305 -6.25 -13.74 -25.58
C THR A 305 -5.22 -13.91 -26.69
N VAL A 306 -5.37 -14.98 -27.49
CA VAL A 306 -4.47 -15.24 -28.62
C VAL A 306 -4.46 -14.07 -29.59
N GLN A 307 -5.64 -13.58 -30.03
CA GLN A 307 -5.74 -12.44 -30.93
C GLN A 307 -5.13 -11.16 -30.36
N ALA A 308 -5.36 -10.90 -29.06
CA ALA A 308 -4.79 -9.74 -28.39
C ALA A 308 -3.27 -9.80 -28.35
N MET A 309 -2.69 -10.95 -27.97
CA MET A 309 -1.23 -11.13 -27.91
C MET A 309 -0.59 -11.16 -29.29
N GLU A 310 -1.21 -11.77 -30.30
CA GLU A 310 -0.72 -11.72 -31.70
C GLU A 310 -0.64 -10.28 -32.21
N MET A 311 -1.62 -9.42 -31.92
CA MET A 311 -1.58 -8.00 -32.25
C MET A 311 -0.38 -7.28 -31.58
N LEU A 312 -0.15 -7.51 -30.29
CA LEU A 312 0.98 -6.87 -29.58
C LEU A 312 2.34 -7.35 -30.11
N VAL A 313 2.46 -8.64 -30.41
CA VAL A 313 3.67 -9.23 -30.99
C VAL A 313 3.91 -8.70 -32.41
N GLU A 314 2.85 -8.54 -33.23
CA GLU A 314 2.96 -7.92 -34.55
C GLU A 314 3.50 -6.49 -34.45
N LEU A 315 2.98 -5.68 -33.54
CA LEU A 315 3.45 -4.31 -33.30
C LEU A 315 4.92 -4.25 -32.85
N ALA A 316 5.38 -5.23 -32.05
CA ALA A 316 6.75 -5.32 -31.56
C ALA A 316 7.72 -5.92 -32.57
N THR A 317 7.21 -6.58 -33.63
CA THR A 317 8.04 -7.22 -34.66
C THR A 317 8.41 -6.21 -35.74
N PRO A 318 9.69 -6.11 -36.15
CA PRO A 318 10.08 -5.23 -37.26
C PRO A 318 9.33 -5.57 -38.55
N GLY A 319 8.63 -4.59 -39.12
CA GLY A 319 8.00 -4.70 -40.42
C GLY A 319 8.99 -4.89 -41.59
N GLU A 320 8.48 -5.06 -42.81
CA GLU A 320 9.32 -5.21 -44.03
C GLU A 320 10.23 -3.98 -44.29
N ASP A 321 9.81 -2.81 -43.82
CA ASP A 321 10.55 -1.54 -43.88
C ASP A 321 11.46 -1.31 -42.67
N GLY A 322 11.49 -2.24 -41.71
CA GLY A 322 12.27 -2.20 -40.49
C GLY A 322 11.69 -1.34 -39.39
N GLN A 323 10.45 -0.83 -39.54
CA GLN A 323 9.75 -0.09 -38.49
C GLN A 323 9.28 -1.03 -37.37
N VAL A 324 9.31 -0.52 -36.11
CA VAL A 324 8.83 -1.20 -34.92
C VAL A 324 7.78 -0.31 -34.28
N CYS A 325 6.51 -0.76 -34.30
CA CYS A 325 5.35 0.03 -33.89
C CYS A 325 5.10 -0.01 -32.38
N ALA A 326 5.70 -0.97 -31.66
CA ALA A 326 5.70 -1.04 -30.20
C ALA A 326 7.04 -1.56 -29.68
N TYR A 327 7.46 -1.11 -28.51
CA TYR A 327 8.74 -1.51 -27.93
C TYR A 327 8.64 -1.66 -26.41
N LEU A 328 9.39 -2.61 -25.86
CA LEU A 328 9.55 -2.78 -24.41
C LEU A 328 10.33 -1.61 -23.81
N PHE A 329 9.84 -1.10 -22.69
CA PHE A 329 10.50 -0.04 -21.95
C PHE A 329 10.59 -0.43 -20.46
N ASP A 330 11.78 -0.33 -19.92
CA ASP A 330 12.04 -0.57 -18.50
C ASP A 330 11.81 0.73 -17.71
N GLY A 331 10.73 0.78 -16.97
CA GLY A 331 10.35 1.93 -16.17
C GLY A 331 8.94 2.47 -16.44
N PHE A 332 8.70 3.70 -16.00
CA PHE A 332 7.42 4.37 -16.21
C PHE A 332 7.38 5.06 -17.58
N PRO A 333 6.36 4.83 -18.41
CA PRO A 333 6.34 5.27 -19.81
C PRO A 333 5.97 6.75 -20.02
N ASN A 334 5.62 7.48 -18.96
CA ASN A 334 5.17 8.86 -19.04
C ASN A 334 6.19 9.80 -19.72
N PRO A 335 7.52 9.72 -19.48
CA PRO A 335 8.48 10.56 -20.21
C PRO A 335 8.55 10.24 -21.70
N GLU A 336 8.35 8.98 -22.10
CA GLU A 336 8.36 8.56 -23.50
C GLU A 336 7.18 9.19 -24.29
N VAL A 337 6.00 9.16 -23.68
CA VAL A 337 4.80 9.77 -24.28
C VAL A 337 4.89 11.31 -24.31
N ALA A 338 5.39 11.91 -23.22
CA ALA A 338 5.57 13.36 -23.13
C ALA A 338 6.59 13.89 -24.16
N SER A 339 7.67 13.14 -24.38
CA SER A 339 8.74 13.50 -25.33
C SER A 339 8.44 13.14 -26.77
N ARG A 340 7.27 12.60 -27.09
CA ARG A 340 6.88 12.09 -28.42
C ARG A 340 7.77 10.93 -28.93
N ASN A 341 8.48 10.23 -28.03
CA ASN A 341 9.15 8.99 -28.37
C ASN A 341 8.14 7.86 -28.58
N ALA A 342 7.00 7.95 -27.90
CA ALA A 342 5.83 7.12 -28.11
C ALA A 342 4.57 7.98 -28.25
N LEU A 343 3.57 7.45 -28.94
CA LEU A 343 2.25 8.08 -29.06
C LEU A 343 1.33 7.65 -27.93
N PHE A 344 1.44 6.37 -27.54
CA PHE A 344 0.58 5.69 -26.58
C PHE A 344 1.38 4.96 -25.50
N ALA A 345 0.79 4.90 -24.32
CA ALA A 345 1.18 3.95 -23.29
C ALA A 345 -0.07 3.44 -22.56
N GLN A 346 -0.05 2.18 -22.16
CA GLN A 346 -1.04 1.59 -21.27
C GLN A 346 -0.58 1.80 -19.82
N GLY A 347 -1.51 2.11 -18.93
CA GLY A 347 -1.18 2.25 -17.52
C GLY A 347 -2.34 2.69 -16.65
N SER A 348 -2.08 2.70 -15.35
CA SER A 348 -3.05 3.07 -14.33
C SER A 348 -3.45 4.55 -14.39
N SER A 349 -4.74 4.84 -14.18
CA SER A 349 -5.27 6.20 -13.99
C SER A 349 -4.59 6.95 -12.85
N SER A 350 -4.05 6.26 -11.85
CA SER A 350 -3.25 6.89 -10.77
C SER A 350 -1.94 7.51 -11.27
N GLY A 351 -1.54 7.20 -12.49
CA GLY A 351 -0.40 7.78 -13.20
C GLY A 351 -0.65 9.17 -13.79
N ILE A 352 -1.89 9.60 -13.97
CA ILE A 352 -2.27 10.86 -14.64
C ILE A 352 -1.45 12.07 -14.15
N PRO A 353 -1.26 12.33 -12.84
CA PRO A 353 -0.48 13.49 -12.38
C PRO A 353 0.98 13.46 -12.83
N PHE A 354 1.57 12.27 -12.96
CA PHE A 354 2.96 12.12 -13.42
C PHE A 354 3.07 12.45 -14.93
N TYR A 355 2.10 11.99 -15.75
CA TYR A 355 2.03 12.39 -17.16
C TYR A 355 1.89 13.90 -17.29
N VAL A 356 0.95 14.52 -16.56
CA VAL A 356 0.76 15.99 -16.58
C VAL A 356 2.04 16.72 -16.21
N GLY A 357 2.78 16.24 -15.19
CA GLY A 357 4.05 16.81 -14.76
C GLY A 357 5.14 16.70 -15.82
N ASP A 358 5.27 15.54 -16.48
CA ASP A 358 6.30 15.34 -17.50
C ASP A 358 6.01 16.12 -18.79
N PHE A 359 4.74 16.20 -19.22
CA PHE A 359 4.35 17.05 -20.35
C PHE A 359 4.72 18.53 -20.10
N ALA A 360 4.50 19.02 -18.88
CA ALA A 360 4.90 20.37 -18.50
C ALA A 360 6.44 20.53 -18.48
N THR A 361 7.17 19.55 -17.95
CA THR A 361 8.64 19.56 -17.88
C THR A 361 9.27 19.55 -19.27
N VAL A 362 8.81 18.67 -20.15
CA VAL A 362 9.30 18.57 -21.54
C VAL A 362 9.07 19.89 -22.29
N ALA A 363 7.90 20.50 -22.14
CA ALA A 363 7.59 21.78 -22.76
C ALA A 363 8.47 22.93 -22.24
N GLU A 364 8.73 22.98 -20.92
CA GLU A 364 9.61 23.97 -20.30
C GLU A 364 11.05 23.82 -20.82
N GLU A 365 11.60 22.60 -20.86
CA GLU A 365 12.95 22.31 -21.34
C GLU A 365 13.13 22.64 -22.84
N ALA A 366 12.10 22.37 -23.63
CA ALA A 366 12.10 22.66 -25.07
C ALA A 366 11.78 24.14 -25.39
N GLY A 367 11.21 24.90 -24.45
CA GLY A 367 10.72 26.26 -24.67
C GLY A 367 9.55 26.32 -25.63
N THR A 368 8.66 25.33 -25.59
CA THR A 368 7.45 25.18 -26.42
C THR A 368 6.18 25.28 -25.59
N ASP A 369 5.02 25.30 -26.25
CA ASP A 369 3.74 25.09 -25.59
C ASP A 369 3.66 23.64 -25.12
N VAL A 370 2.89 23.38 -24.04
CA VAL A 370 2.65 22.03 -23.52
C VAL A 370 1.75 21.28 -24.50
N ASP A 371 2.16 20.06 -24.87
CA ASP A 371 1.32 19.16 -25.66
C ASP A 371 0.05 18.80 -24.90
N GLU A 372 -1.05 18.63 -25.63
CA GLU A 372 -2.31 18.14 -25.05
C GLU A 372 -2.19 16.65 -24.72
N TYR A 373 -2.36 16.34 -23.44
CA TYR A 373 -2.43 15.00 -22.92
C TYR A 373 -3.88 14.63 -22.63
N VAL A 374 -4.30 13.43 -23.07
CA VAL A 374 -5.63 12.87 -22.82
C VAL A 374 -5.52 11.38 -22.43
N VAL A 375 -6.59 10.84 -21.88
CA VAL A 375 -6.74 9.41 -21.64
C VAL A 375 -7.94 8.86 -22.40
N ALA A 376 -7.89 7.57 -22.72
CA ALA A 376 -8.96 6.86 -23.43
C ALA A 376 -9.11 5.44 -22.86
N ALA A 377 -10.20 4.78 -23.24
CA ALA A 377 -10.32 3.35 -23.04
C ALA A 377 -9.23 2.60 -23.83
N ILE A 378 -8.86 1.42 -23.37
CA ILE A 378 -8.05 0.50 -24.16
C ILE A 378 -8.83 0.17 -25.44
N PRO A 379 -8.20 0.24 -26.64
CA PRO A 379 -8.86 -0.10 -27.90
C PRO A 379 -9.44 -1.51 -27.85
N HIS A 380 -10.71 -1.66 -28.21
CA HIS A 380 -11.44 -2.88 -27.93
C HIS A 380 -12.26 -3.37 -29.14
N SER A 381 -12.53 -4.67 -29.17
CA SER A 381 -13.36 -5.32 -30.17
C SER A 381 -14.82 -5.57 -29.69
N THR A 382 -15.13 -5.12 -28.47
CA THR A 382 -16.45 -5.24 -27.82
C THR A 382 -17.35 -4.04 -28.14
N GLY A 383 -18.66 -4.14 -27.86
CA GLY A 383 -19.57 -3.01 -28.02
C GLY A 383 -19.30 -1.84 -27.09
N ASP A 384 -18.99 -2.15 -25.82
CA ASP A 384 -18.56 -1.21 -24.81
C ASP A 384 -17.11 -1.56 -24.37
N PRO A 385 -16.31 -0.60 -23.89
CA PRO A 385 -14.97 -0.89 -23.38
C PRO A 385 -15.03 -1.79 -22.14
N VAL A 386 -13.95 -2.50 -21.85
CA VAL A 386 -13.76 -3.24 -20.60
C VAL A 386 -12.45 -2.80 -19.99
N MET A 387 -12.53 -2.19 -18.80
CA MET A 387 -11.38 -1.57 -18.14
C MET A 387 -10.87 -2.45 -17.01
N ASN A 388 -9.60 -2.85 -17.05
CA ASN A 388 -9.01 -3.57 -15.93
C ASN A 388 -8.93 -2.68 -14.68
N ILE A 389 -9.35 -3.21 -13.52
CA ILE A 389 -9.37 -2.48 -12.25
C ILE A 389 -8.07 -2.76 -11.51
N TYR A 390 -7.46 -1.68 -10.99
CA TYR A 390 -6.32 -1.73 -10.10
C TYR A 390 -6.66 -1.18 -8.72
N GLY A 391 -5.96 -1.67 -7.72
CA GLY A 391 -5.98 -1.17 -6.36
C GLY A 391 -6.09 -2.29 -5.35
N GLY A 392 -5.19 -2.26 -4.38
CA GLY A 392 -5.26 -3.12 -3.21
C GLY A 392 -6.36 -2.69 -2.25
N ASP A 393 -6.80 -3.61 -1.43
CA ASP A 393 -7.70 -3.38 -0.32
C ASP A 393 -6.95 -3.17 0.98
N VAL A 394 -7.61 -2.58 1.96
CA VAL A 394 -7.20 -2.61 3.36
C VAL A 394 -7.80 -3.86 3.99
N MET A 395 -6.97 -4.66 4.63
CA MET A 395 -7.33 -5.90 5.33
C MET A 395 -7.14 -5.73 6.83
N ILE A 396 -8.07 -6.28 7.63
CA ILE A 396 -7.90 -6.38 9.08
C ILE A 396 -7.24 -7.73 9.39
N VAL A 397 -6.06 -7.67 10.00
CA VAL A 397 -5.36 -8.85 10.52
C VAL A 397 -5.95 -9.25 11.87
N LYS A 398 -6.02 -10.54 12.18
CA LYS A 398 -6.52 -11.05 13.46
C LYS A 398 -5.62 -10.58 14.62
N THR A 399 -6.19 -9.75 15.48
CA THR A 399 -5.60 -9.19 16.71
C THR A 399 -6.59 -9.34 17.86
N THR A 400 -6.62 -8.42 18.83
CA THR A 400 -7.70 -8.40 19.83
C THR A 400 -9.00 -7.88 19.22
N PRO A 401 -10.16 -8.31 19.72
CA PRO A 401 -11.46 -7.81 19.23
C PRO A 401 -11.59 -6.29 19.28
N GLU A 402 -11.03 -5.65 20.31
CA GLU A 402 -11.05 -4.20 20.50
C GLU A 402 -10.25 -3.48 19.42
N GLN A 403 -9.06 -3.99 19.10
CA GLN A 403 -8.20 -3.44 18.06
C GLN A 403 -8.78 -3.67 16.66
N GLN A 404 -9.39 -4.83 16.41
CA GLN A 404 -10.08 -5.12 15.15
C GLN A 404 -11.27 -4.18 14.94
N LEU A 405 -12.06 -3.92 16.00
CA LEU A 405 -13.19 -2.99 15.93
C LEU A 405 -12.72 -1.55 15.69
N ALA A 406 -11.63 -1.13 16.35
CA ALA A 406 -10.98 0.15 16.09
C ALA A 406 -10.48 0.29 14.65
N ALA A 407 -9.90 -0.79 14.11
CA ALA A 407 -9.45 -0.85 12.72
C ALA A 407 -10.64 -0.73 11.73
N TRP A 408 -11.76 -1.38 12.04
CA TRP A 408 -12.99 -1.26 11.26
C TRP A 408 -13.58 0.15 11.30
N ASP A 409 -13.60 0.80 12.45
CA ASP A 409 -14.09 2.18 12.59
C ASP A 409 -13.29 3.15 11.70
N PHE A 410 -11.97 3.00 11.68
CA PHE A 410 -11.11 3.78 10.78
C PHE A 410 -11.41 3.48 9.30
N ILE A 411 -11.53 2.21 8.90
CA ILE A 411 -11.85 1.85 7.50
C ILE A 411 -13.17 2.49 7.08
N LYS A 412 -14.20 2.37 7.92
CA LYS A 412 -15.52 2.94 7.66
C LYS A 412 -15.46 4.47 7.49
N TRP A 413 -14.72 5.16 8.35
CA TRP A 413 -14.51 6.59 8.23
C TRP A 413 -13.71 6.96 6.97
N PHE A 414 -12.59 6.27 6.70
CA PHE A 414 -11.72 6.54 5.56
C PHE A 414 -12.42 6.32 4.21
N THR A 415 -13.43 5.45 4.18
CA THR A 415 -14.24 5.17 2.99
C THR A 415 -15.57 5.92 2.95
N SER A 416 -15.82 6.84 3.89
CA SER A 416 -16.95 7.76 3.84
C SER A 416 -16.80 8.74 2.68
N PRO A 417 -17.91 9.28 2.12
CA PRO A 417 -17.85 10.21 0.99
C PRO A 417 -16.92 11.42 1.19
N GLU A 418 -16.92 12.03 2.36
CA GLU A 418 -16.09 13.21 2.67
C GLU A 418 -14.61 12.86 2.76
N ALA A 419 -14.22 11.84 3.54
CA ALA A 419 -12.83 11.42 3.66
C ALA A 419 -12.28 10.88 2.33
N GLN A 420 -13.12 10.20 1.55
CA GLN A 420 -12.78 9.77 0.19
C GLN A 420 -12.51 10.94 -0.75
N ALA A 421 -13.23 12.06 -0.63
CA ALA A 421 -12.99 13.25 -1.46
C ALA A 421 -11.61 13.86 -1.16
N ASP A 422 -11.24 13.96 0.11
CA ASP A 422 -9.90 14.41 0.52
C ASP A 422 -8.82 13.47 -0.04
N TRP A 423 -9.05 12.15 0.06
CA TRP A 423 -8.10 11.17 -0.47
C TRP A 423 -8.00 11.18 -2.00
N VAL A 424 -9.10 11.36 -2.73
CA VAL A 424 -9.10 11.56 -4.19
C VAL A 424 -8.26 12.76 -4.58
N ALA A 425 -8.47 13.90 -3.93
CA ALA A 425 -7.73 15.14 -4.21
C ALA A 425 -6.22 14.98 -3.92
N ALA A 426 -5.87 14.23 -2.86
CA ALA A 426 -4.49 13.94 -2.48
C ALA A 426 -3.78 12.94 -3.40
N SER A 427 -4.51 11.93 -3.89
CA SER A 427 -3.92 10.74 -4.52
C SER A 427 -4.16 10.62 -6.02
N ASN A 428 -5.20 11.28 -6.54
CA ASN A 428 -5.74 11.09 -7.89
C ASN A 428 -6.29 9.65 -8.14
N TYR A 429 -6.54 8.88 -7.08
CA TYR A 429 -7.28 7.63 -7.20
C TYR A 429 -8.78 7.91 -7.41
N PHE A 430 -9.51 6.91 -7.84
CA PHE A 430 -10.96 6.98 -7.88
C PHE A 430 -11.57 6.63 -6.52
N PRO A 431 -12.67 7.30 -6.14
CA PRO A 431 -13.42 6.93 -4.97
C PRO A 431 -14.08 5.57 -5.18
N THR A 432 -14.28 4.85 -4.10
CA THR A 432 -15.01 3.57 -4.12
C THR A 432 -16.48 3.73 -3.81
N ASN A 433 -16.85 4.88 -3.24
CA ASN A 433 -18.22 5.27 -2.91
C ASN A 433 -18.73 6.34 -3.89
N SER A 434 -19.87 6.09 -4.55
CA SER A 434 -20.45 7.00 -5.53
C SER A 434 -20.93 8.33 -4.91
N GLY A 435 -21.27 8.36 -3.63
CA GLY A 435 -21.61 9.59 -2.92
C GLY A 435 -20.47 10.60 -2.83
N THR A 436 -19.24 10.15 -2.98
CA THR A 436 -18.05 11.03 -3.00
C THR A 436 -18.06 12.02 -4.15
N VAL A 437 -18.70 11.67 -5.27
CA VAL A 437 -18.74 12.53 -6.46
C VAL A 437 -19.35 13.91 -6.16
N GLU A 438 -20.28 14.00 -5.22
CA GLU A 438 -20.90 15.27 -4.80
C GLU A 438 -19.89 16.24 -4.15
N TYR A 439 -18.76 15.75 -3.66
CA TYR A 439 -17.70 16.54 -3.03
C TYR A 439 -16.54 16.85 -3.99
N LEU A 440 -16.57 16.34 -5.24
CA LEU A 440 -15.46 16.43 -6.20
C LEU A 440 -15.64 17.47 -7.31
N ASP A 441 -16.72 18.25 -7.32
CA ASP A 441 -17.03 19.18 -8.41
C ASP A 441 -15.86 20.10 -8.79
N GLU A 442 -15.24 20.76 -7.79
CA GLU A 442 -14.11 21.65 -7.99
C GLU A 442 -12.86 20.89 -8.49
N TYR A 443 -12.65 19.68 -7.97
CA TYR A 443 -11.51 18.84 -8.36
C TYR A 443 -11.66 18.36 -9.80
N VAL A 444 -12.83 17.89 -10.20
CA VAL A 444 -13.14 17.41 -11.56
C VAL A 444 -13.05 18.55 -12.57
N GLU A 445 -13.55 19.76 -12.23
CA GLU A 445 -13.43 20.95 -13.10
C GLU A 445 -11.96 21.35 -13.31
N ALA A 446 -11.14 21.26 -12.27
CA ALA A 446 -9.70 21.59 -12.33
C ALA A 446 -8.86 20.51 -13.03
N ASN A 447 -9.36 19.27 -13.11
CA ASN A 447 -8.63 18.10 -13.63
C ASN A 447 -9.40 17.41 -14.76
N PRO A 448 -9.49 17.99 -15.97
CA PRO A 448 -10.33 17.47 -17.06
C PRO A 448 -9.92 16.07 -17.54
N VAL A 449 -8.65 15.68 -17.42
CA VAL A 449 -8.17 14.34 -17.75
C VAL A 449 -8.68 13.31 -16.74
N TYR A 450 -8.73 13.69 -15.45
CA TYR A 450 -9.36 12.87 -14.42
C TYR A 450 -10.86 12.66 -14.70
N ALA A 451 -11.56 13.71 -15.12
CA ALA A 451 -12.97 13.64 -15.50
C ALA A 451 -13.22 12.63 -16.64
N GLN A 452 -12.36 12.63 -17.68
CA GLN A 452 -12.45 11.66 -18.76
C GLN A 452 -12.30 10.21 -18.27
N ALA A 453 -11.38 9.97 -17.34
CA ALA A 453 -11.15 8.66 -16.76
C ALA A 453 -12.30 8.21 -15.83
N LEU A 454 -12.92 9.14 -15.11
CA LEU A 454 -14.05 8.87 -14.22
C LEU A 454 -15.26 8.29 -14.97
N ASP A 455 -15.52 8.75 -16.19
CA ASP A 455 -16.61 8.26 -17.04
C ASP A 455 -16.44 6.78 -17.44
N LEU A 456 -15.22 6.25 -17.38
CA LEU A 456 -14.90 4.87 -17.74
C LEU A 456 -15.08 3.87 -16.58
N LEU A 457 -15.27 4.32 -15.35
CA LEU A 457 -15.39 3.44 -14.16
C LEU A 457 -16.52 2.42 -14.26
N GLN A 458 -17.60 2.76 -14.94
CA GLN A 458 -18.75 1.87 -15.15
C GLN A 458 -18.41 0.59 -15.92
N TYR A 459 -17.28 0.56 -16.64
CA TYR A 459 -16.81 -0.55 -17.44
C TYR A 459 -15.72 -1.38 -16.74
N GLY A 460 -15.55 -1.18 -15.45
CA GLY A 460 -14.51 -1.84 -14.66
C GLY A 460 -14.72 -3.35 -14.52
N LYS A 461 -13.66 -4.11 -14.72
CA LYS A 461 -13.56 -5.56 -14.49
C LYS A 461 -12.30 -5.85 -13.70
N PHE A 462 -12.38 -6.70 -12.68
CA PHE A 462 -11.23 -7.08 -11.86
C PHE A 462 -10.60 -8.40 -12.31
N GLU A 463 -9.34 -8.55 -11.99
CA GLU A 463 -8.58 -9.78 -12.22
C GLU A 463 -8.98 -10.89 -11.22
N PRO A 464 -8.58 -12.16 -11.43
CA PRO A 464 -8.99 -13.30 -10.61
C PRO A 464 -8.76 -13.13 -9.11
N GLN A 465 -9.65 -13.76 -8.34
CA GLN A 465 -9.59 -13.87 -6.88
C GLN A 465 -9.06 -15.24 -6.42
N LEU A 466 -8.57 -16.05 -7.37
CA LEU A 466 -8.09 -17.41 -7.09
C LEU A 466 -6.82 -17.36 -6.23
N ILE A 467 -6.69 -18.32 -5.34
CA ILE A 467 -5.59 -18.42 -4.38
C ILE A 467 -4.21 -18.56 -5.04
N SER A 468 -4.16 -19.15 -6.24
CA SER A 468 -2.95 -19.29 -7.05
C SER A 468 -2.55 -18.02 -7.78
N TYR A 469 -3.43 -17.01 -7.85
CA TYR A 469 -3.26 -15.91 -8.80
C TYR A 469 -1.99 -15.10 -8.57
N THR A 470 -1.47 -15.02 -7.34
CA THR A 470 -0.16 -14.41 -7.07
C THR A 470 0.95 -15.06 -7.88
N SER A 471 1.06 -16.40 -7.82
CA SER A 471 2.08 -17.15 -8.57
C SER A 471 1.79 -17.18 -10.08
N VAL A 472 0.51 -17.22 -10.45
CA VAL A 472 0.08 -17.18 -11.85
C VAL A 472 0.42 -15.84 -12.51
N ARG A 473 0.36 -14.72 -11.78
CA ARG A 473 0.79 -13.41 -12.30
C ARG A 473 2.27 -13.40 -12.69
N ASP A 474 3.14 -14.02 -11.90
CA ASP A 474 4.56 -14.13 -12.23
C ASP A 474 4.77 -14.93 -13.52
N ALA A 475 4.08 -16.08 -13.65
CA ALA A 475 4.11 -16.87 -14.88
C ALA A 475 3.52 -16.13 -16.09
N ALA A 476 2.45 -15.37 -15.91
CA ALA A 476 1.84 -14.55 -16.97
C ALA A 476 2.78 -13.44 -17.44
N GLN A 477 3.51 -12.79 -16.54
CA GLN A 477 4.52 -11.79 -16.87
C GLN A 477 5.67 -12.39 -17.67
N GLU A 478 6.18 -13.57 -17.28
CA GLU A 478 7.20 -14.30 -18.01
C GLU A 478 6.72 -14.69 -19.43
N ALA A 479 5.49 -15.19 -19.53
CA ALA A 479 4.88 -15.56 -20.80
C ALA A 479 4.69 -14.35 -21.73
N TYR A 480 4.19 -13.22 -21.19
CA TYR A 480 4.06 -11.98 -21.94
C TYR A 480 5.42 -11.52 -22.52
N ASN A 481 6.45 -11.49 -21.70
CA ASN A 481 7.79 -11.12 -22.14
C ASN A 481 8.36 -12.07 -23.19
N ALA A 482 8.13 -13.37 -23.04
CA ALA A 482 8.57 -14.36 -24.01
C ALA A 482 7.89 -14.16 -25.40
N MET A 483 6.58 -13.92 -25.40
CA MET A 483 5.81 -13.67 -26.64
C MET A 483 6.29 -12.41 -27.36
N VAL A 484 6.43 -11.28 -26.62
CA VAL A 484 6.90 -10.01 -27.19
C VAL A 484 8.35 -10.11 -27.71
N GLN A 485 9.15 -11.03 -27.18
CA GLN A 485 10.51 -11.34 -27.66
C GLN A 485 10.54 -12.40 -28.76
N GLY A 486 9.39 -12.86 -29.25
CA GLY A 486 9.26 -13.70 -30.43
C GLY A 486 9.00 -15.18 -30.16
N ALA A 487 8.57 -15.56 -28.95
CA ALA A 487 8.02 -16.90 -28.71
C ALA A 487 6.67 -17.07 -29.44
N ASP A 488 6.31 -18.32 -29.77
CA ASP A 488 5.04 -18.63 -30.38
C ASP A 488 3.88 -18.34 -29.42
N VAL A 489 2.94 -17.48 -29.83
CA VAL A 489 1.87 -16.99 -28.99
C VAL A 489 0.97 -18.12 -28.49
N GLN A 490 0.47 -18.96 -29.39
CA GLN A 490 -0.44 -20.04 -29.02
C GLN A 490 0.23 -21.04 -28.06
N ALA A 491 1.45 -21.49 -28.42
CA ALA A 491 2.16 -22.44 -27.58
C ALA A 491 2.49 -21.88 -26.20
N THR A 492 2.89 -20.61 -26.10
CA THR A 492 3.19 -19.95 -24.82
C THR A 492 1.93 -19.80 -23.95
N LEU A 493 0.80 -19.47 -24.56
CA LEU A 493 -0.47 -19.35 -23.83
C LEU A 493 -1.05 -20.73 -23.44
N ASP A 494 -0.82 -21.78 -24.22
CA ASP A 494 -1.17 -23.15 -23.84
C ASP A 494 -0.35 -23.60 -22.62
N ASP A 495 0.96 -23.38 -22.64
CA ASP A 495 1.86 -23.69 -21.52
C ASP A 495 1.50 -22.87 -20.25
N LEU A 496 1.19 -21.58 -20.42
CA LEU A 496 0.73 -20.73 -19.30
C LEU A 496 -0.59 -21.24 -18.71
N THR A 497 -1.54 -21.66 -19.57
CA THR A 497 -2.83 -22.19 -19.10
C THR A 497 -2.65 -23.47 -18.30
N GLU A 498 -1.79 -24.40 -18.77
CA GLU A 498 -1.46 -25.62 -18.05
C GLU A 498 -0.82 -25.30 -16.70
N THR A 499 0.23 -24.49 -16.68
CA THR A 499 0.95 -24.07 -15.45
C THR A 499 0.02 -23.38 -14.44
N ALA A 500 -0.84 -22.48 -14.90
CA ALA A 500 -1.76 -21.76 -14.02
C ALA A 500 -2.79 -22.69 -13.34
N ASN A 501 -3.31 -23.66 -14.08
CA ASN A 501 -4.25 -24.64 -13.53
C ASN A 501 -3.58 -25.66 -12.62
N GLU A 502 -2.33 -26.08 -12.89
CA GLU A 502 -1.54 -26.90 -12.00
C GLU A 502 -1.28 -26.20 -10.66
N LEU A 503 -0.89 -24.91 -10.68
CA LEU A 503 -0.70 -24.11 -9.47
C LEU A 503 -1.99 -23.98 -8.64
N GLN A 504 -3.14 -23.84 -9.31
CA GLN A 504 -4.44 -23.78 -8.65
C GLN A 504 -4.80 -25.12 -7.99
N GLU A 505 -4.60 -26.23 -8.68
CA GLU A 505 -4.88 -27.57 -8.16
C GLU A 505 -4.00 -27.90 -6.95
N GLU A 506 -2.68 -27.62 -7.01
CA GLU A 506 -1.74 -27.84 -5.91
C GLU A 506 -2.15 -27.08 -4.63
N LEU A 507 -2.52 -25.79 -4.76
CA LEU A 507 -2.94 -24.97 -3.61
C LEU A 507 -4.30 -25.41 -3.05
N LEU A 508 -5.24 -25.84 -3.90
CA LEU A 508 -6.52 -26.39 -3.44
C LEU A 508 -6.34 -27.71 -2.69
N GLU A 509 -5.37 -28.55 -3.08
CA GLU A 509 -5.03 -29.78 -2.35
C GLU A 509 -4.42 -29.46 -0.98
N GLU A 510 -3.63 -28.41 -0.85
CA GLU A 510 -3.05 -27.97 0.43
C GLU A 510 -4.13 -27.50 1.42
N ILE A 511 -5.17 -26.79 0.95
CA ILE A 511 -6.29 -26.32 1.78
C ILE A 511 -7.21 -27.48 2.18
N GLY A 512 -7.39 -28.45 1.30
CA GLY A 512 -8.29 -29.59 1.50
C GLY A 512 -7.79 -30.63 2.50
N ASN A 513 -6.55 -30.51 2.95
CA ASN A 513 -5.92 -31.38 3.96
C ASN A 513 -5.77 -30.68 5.31
#